data_d6b90bb2d967107c6fa4e7fd5c7221fc
#
_entry.id   d6b90bb2d967107c6fa4e7fd5c7221fc
#
_cell.length_a   1.000
_cell.length_b   1.000
_cell.length_c   1.000
_cell.angle_alpha   90.00
_cell.angle_beta   90.00
_cell.angle_gamma   90.00
#
_symmetry.space_group_name_H-M   'P 1'
#
loop_
_entity.id
_entity.type
_entity.pdbx_description
1 polymer ?
#
loop_
_entity_poly.entity_id
_entity_poly.type
_entity_poly.pdbx_seq_one_letter_code
_entity_poly.pdbx_strand_id
1 'polypeptide(L)'
;AMILNNMRIKNQGLVVFIFMLPMWMNFMLRILAWKLLLSKNGVINSILTGFGLSRINIINTPTAVVLGMVYDFLPFMLLPIYNSMTRIRKDWIEAARDLGAGNVTIFLKIILPLTVSGIISGIVMVFVPSLTSFAISQVLGGGHVLLIGNVIEQDFMQGMQWNAGSGLSFVLMIFVIASMTIVNIFDKEGEGTSIC
;
A
#
# COMPACT_ATOMS: atom_id res chain seq x y z
N ALA A 1 -0.51 10.37 -6.58
CA ALA A 1 -0.88 10.17 -7.98
C ALA A 1 -1.49 11.45 -8.59
N MET A 2 -2.59 11.98 -8.04
CA MET A 2 -3.26 13.18 -8.58
C MET A 2 -2.37 14.42 -8.63
N ILE A 3 -1.63 14.70 -7.56
CA ILE A 3 -0.66 15.82 -7.52
C ILE A 3 0.40 15.65 -8.61
N LEU A 4 0.91 14.43 -8.79
CA LEU A 4 1.91 14.10 -9.80
C LEU A 4 1.40 14.33 -11.24
N ASN A 5 0.15 13.94 -11.51
CA ASN A 5 -0.45 14.11 -12.84
C ASN A 5 -0.76 15.58 -13.16
N ASN A 6 -1.04 16.41 -12.15
CA ASN A 6 -1.36 17.84 -12.33
C ASN A 6 -0.13 18.75 -12.25
N MET A 7 1.03 18.25 -11.76
CA MET A 7 2.27 19.02 -11.79
C MET A 7 2.82 19.05 -13.22
N ARG A 8 3.06 20.24 -13.75
CA ARG A 8 3.82 20.47 -15.01
C ARG A 8 5.31 20.09 -14.85
N ILE A 9 5.59 18.97 -14.18
CA ILE A 9 6.98 18.50 -14.05
C ILE A 9 7.32 17.82 -15.38
N LYS A 10 8.33 18.33 -16.03
CA LYS A 10 8.85 17.88 -17.33
C LYS A 10 9.21 16.37 -17.33
N ASN A 11 9.31 15.75 -16.13
CA ASN A 11 9.64 14.33 -15.92
C ASN A 11 8.73 13.67 -14.86
N GLN A 12 7.43 13.52 -15.14
CA GLN A 12 6.50 12.79 -14.25
C GLN A 12 6.99 11.36 -13.96
N GLY A 13 7.60 10.70 -14.94
CA GLY A 13 8.20 9.38 -14.77
C GLY A 13 9.34 9.36 -13.76
N LEU A 14 10.15 10.41 -13.66
CA LEU A 14 11.23 10.51 -12.69
C LEU A 14 10.70 10.58 -11.25
N VAL A 15 9.59 11.26 -11.04
CA VAL A 15 8.98 11.33 -9.70
C VAL A 15 8.41 9.96 -9.29
N VAL A 16 7.73 9.27 -10.20
CA VAL A 16 7.27 7.89 -9.96
C VAL A 16 8.47 6.98 -9.66
N PHE A 17 9.54 7.11 -10.44
CA PHE A 17 10.79 6.36 -10.23
C PHE A 17 11.38 6.60 -8.84
N ILE A 18 11.42 7.85 -8.35
CA ILE A 18 11.90 8.18 -6.99
C ILE A 18 11.07 7.46 -5.91
N PHE A 19 9.74 7.37 -6.09
CA PHE A 19 8.89 6.60 -5.16
C PHE A 19 9.13 5.10 -5.23
N MET A 20 9.69 4.60 -6.33
CA MET A 20 10.05 3.18 -6.49
C MET A 20 11.46 2.85 -5.99
N LEU A 21 12.36 3.84 -5.86
CA LEU A 21 13.73 3.61 -5.40
C LEU A 21 13.85 2.80 -4.09
N PRO A 22 12.99 3.03 -3.07
CA PRO A 22 13.04 2.24 -1.85
C PRO A 22 12.83 0.73 -2.06
N MET A 23 12.14 0.33 -3.13
CA MET A 23 11.95 -1.10 -3.43
C MET A 23 13.24 -1.83 -3.85
N TRP A 24 14.24 -1.09 -4.34
CA TRP A 24 15.53 -1.66 -4.75
C TRP A 24 16.44 -1.96 -3.55
N MET A 25 16.09 -1.42 -2.38
CA MET A 25 16.79 -1.77 -1.15
C MET A 25 16.35 -3.15 -0.64
N ASN A 26 17.27 -3.84 0.02
CA ASN A 26 16.95 -5.09 0.68
C ASN A 26 15.82 -4.89 1.69
N PHE A 27 14.80 -5.75 1.61
CA PHE A 27 13.59 -5.68 2.44
C PHE A 27 13.89 -5.67 3.94
N MET A 28 14.79 -6.57 4.41
CA MET A 28 15.14 -6.64 5.83
C MET A 28 15.85 -5.40 6.32
N LEU A 29 16.80 -4.86 5.54
CA LEU A 29 17.50 -3.62 5.89
C LEU A 29 16.52 -2.45 6.00
N ARG A 30 15.52 -2.38 5.14
CA ARG A 30 14.48 -1.36 5.15
C ARG A 30 13.63 -1.43 6.42
N ILE A 31 13.19 -2.62 6.82
CA ILE A 31 12.42 -2.80 8.07
C ILE A 31 13.27 -2.47 9.30
N LEU A 32 14.53 -2.89 9.31
CA LEU A 32 15.46 -2.55 10.41
C LEU A 32 15.70 -1.04 10.50
N ALA A 33 15.83 -0.35 9.37
CA ALA A 33 15.93 1.11 9.36
C ALA A 33 14.68 1.77 9.99
N TRP A 34 13.48 1.30 9.65
CA TRP A 34 12.24 1.76 10.28
C TRP A 34 12.21 1.50 11.78
N LYS A 35 12.68 0.32 12.22
CA LYS A 35 12.81 0.00 13.65
C LYS A 35 13.72 1.01 14.38
N LEU A 36 14.86 1.35 13.79
CA LEU A 36 15.78 2.33 14.36
C LEU A 36 15.17 3.74 14.38
N LEU A 37 14.49 4.16 13.31
CA LEU A 37 13.83 5.46 13.21
C LEU A 37 12.73 5.63 14.27
N LEU A 38 11.89 4.59 14.46
CA LEU A 38 10.76 4.59 15.39
C LEU A 38 11.13 4.26 16.83
N SER A 39 12.39 3.85 17.10
CA SER A 39 12.84 3.49 18.44
C SER A 39 12.75 4.67 19.42
N LYS A 40 12.71 4.36 20.72
CA LYS A 40 12.62 5.38 21.80
C LYS A 40 13.72 6.43 21.72
N ASN A 41 14.92 6.04 21.32
CA ASN A 41 16.08 6.92 21.12
C ASN A 41 16.40 7.12 19.63
N GLY A 42 15.41 6.87 18.74
CA GLY A 42 15.57 6.99 17.30
C GLY A 42 15.52 8.44 16.82
N VAL A 43 15.82 8.61 15.53
CA VAL A 43 15.91 9.92 14.88
C VAL A 43 14.61 10.72 15.02
N ILE A 44 13.45 10.08 14.87
CA ILE A 44 12.15 10.75 14.98
C ILE A 44 11.98 11.34 16.40
N ASN A 45 12.25 10.56 17.43
CA ASN A 45 12.14 11.05 18.81
C ASN A 45 13.20 12.10 19.15
N SER A 46 14.39 12.02 18.59
CA SER A 46 15.42 13.04 18.75
C SER A 46 15.00 14.38 18.13
N ILE A 47 14.38 14.36 16.97
CA ILE A 47 13.84 15.56 16.32
C ILE A 47 12.68 16.14 17.15
N LEU A 48 11.74 15.31 17.60
CA LEU A 48 10.59 15.76 18.41
C LEU A 48 11.05 16.43 19.72
N THR A 49 12.01 15.80 20.42
CA THR A 49 12.56 16.39 21.66
C THR A 49 13.34 17.68 21.39
N GLY A 50 14.00 17.80 20.23
CA GLY A 50 14.66 19.04 19.80
C GLY A 50 13.68 20.20 19.59
N PHE A 51 12.44 19.92 19.22
CA PHE A 51 11.34 20.90 19.10
C PHE A 51 10.53 21.06 20.40
N GLY A 52 10.97 20.46 21.52
CA GLY A 52 10.27 20.53 22.80
C GLY A 52 9.00 19.67 22.90
N LEU A 53 8.79 18.75 21.93
CA LEU A 53 7.66 17.83 21.93
C LEU A 53 7.97 16.57 22.73
N SER A 54 6.93 15.93 23.28
CA SER A 54 7.07 14.66 24.00
C SER A 54 7.47 13.51 23.08
N ARG A 55 8.24 12.56 23.61
CA ARG A 55 8.61 11.35 22.87
C ARG A 55 7.42 10.50 22.55
N ILE A 56 7.39 9.95 21.33
CA ILE A 56 6.35 9.03 20.89
C ILE A 56 6.89 7.61 21.01
N ASN A 57 6.15 6.72 21.66
CA ASN A 57 6.49 5.31 21.77
C ASN A 57 5.58 4.51 20.84
N ILE A 58 5.98 4.41 19.56
CA ILE A 58 5.21 3.71 18.51
C ILE A 58 5.76 2.30 18.29
N ILE A 59 7.05 2.07 18.52
CA ILE A 59 7.67 0.76 18.30
C ILE A 59 6.99 -0.33 19.14
N ASN A 60 6.91 -1.54 18.60
CA ASN A 60 6.22 -2.70 19.19
C ASN A 60 4.71 -2.50 19.36
N THR A 61 4.09 -1.66 18.54
CA THR A 61 2.64 -1.45 18.50
C THR A 61 2.07 -1.79 17.13
N PRO A 62 0.74 -2.03 17.03
CA PRO A 62 0.08 -2.19 15.74
C PRO A 62 0.29 -1.00 14.80
N THR A 63 0.42 0.21 15.35
CA THR A 63 0.67 1.43 14.58
C THR A 63 2.01 1.38 13.85
N ALA A 64 3.08 0.87 14.49
CA ALA A 64 4.38 0.70 13.83
C ALA A 64 4.31 -0.30 12.67
N VAL A 65 3.57 -1.40 12.87
CA VAL A 65 3.35 -2.41 11.83
C VAL A 65 2.62 -1.82 10.64
N VAL A 66 1.53 -1.09 10.88
CA VAL A 66 0.76 -0.43 9.81
C VAL A 66 1.61 0.60 9.06
N LEU A 67 2.37 1.44 9.76
CA LEU A 67 3.29 2.40 9.13
C LEU A 67 4.33 1.71 8.25
N GLY A 68 4.94 0.63 8.75
CA GLY A 68 5.89 -0.16 7.97
C GLY A 68 5.25 -0.76 6.71
N MET A 69 4.05 -1.35 6.85
CA MET A 69 3.31 -1.90 5.72
C MET A 69 2.91 -0.84 4.69
N VAL A 70 2.40 0.30 5.14
CA VAL A 70 2.04 1.42 4.25
C VAL A 70 3.25 1.87 3.44
N TYR A 71 4.40 2.01 4.08
CA TYR A 71 5.63 2.40 3.40
C TYR A 71 6.10 1.34 2.39
N ASP A 72 6.12 0.07 2.80
CA ASP A 72 6.61 -1.03 1.97
C ASP A 72 5.73 -1.30 0.75
N PHE A 73 4.41 -1.19 0.93
CA PHE A 73 3.44 -1.49 -0.12
C PHE A 73 2.94 -0.25 -0.88
N LEU A 74 3.38 0.97 -0.50
CA LEU A 74 3.00 2.21 -1.16
C LEU A 74 3.25 2.18 -2.68
N PRO A 75 4.39 1.70 -3.20
CA PRO A 75 4.61 1.65 -4.65
C PRO A 75 3.60 0.75 -5.38
N PHE A 76 3.22 -0.38 -4.77
CA PHE A 76 2.25 -1.32 -5.35
C PHE A 76 0.85 -0.71 -5.46
N MET A 77 0.48 0.18 -4.55
CA MET A 77 -0.77 0.93 -4.62
C MET A 77 -0.67 2.12 -5.58
N LEU A 78 0.48 2.79 -5.61
CA LEU A 78 0.67 4.01 -6.39
C LEU A 78 0.68 3.73 -7.89
N LEU A 79 1.33 2.65 -8.34
CA LEU A 79 1.51 2.34 -9.76
C LEU A 79 0.19 2.10 -10.51
N PRO A 80 -0.72 1.22 -10.07
CA PRO A 80 -1.99 1.01 -10.76
C PRO A 80 -2.85 2.28 -10.82
N ILE A 81 -2.89 3.04 -9.72
CA ILE A 81 -3.63 4.30 -9.67
C ILE A 81 -3.02 5.31 -10.65
N TYR A 82 -1.70 5.44 -10.67
CA TYR A 82 -1.02 6.34 -11.60
C TYR A 82 -1.31 5.95 -13.06
N ASN A 83 -1.21 4.65 -13.40
CA ASN A 83 -1.50 4.15 -14.73
C ASN A 83 -2.95 4.42 -15.16
N SER A 84 -3.93 4.23 -14.28
CA SER A 84 -5.33 4.57 -14.57
C SER A 84 -5.52 6.07 -14.79
N MET A 85 -4.85 6.91 -14.01
CA MET A 85 -4.93 8.36 -14.17
C MET A 85 -4.30 8.86 -15.48
N THR A 86 -3.22 8.22 -15.95
CA THR A 86 -2.57 8.63 -17.22
C THR A 86 -3.41 8.30 -18.45
N ARG A 87 -4.37 7.38 -18.33
CA ARG A 87 -5.33 7.04 -19.41
C ARG A 87 -6.47 8.05 -19.55
N ILE A 88 -6.68 8.93 -18.55
CA ILE A 88 -7.73 9.95 -18.59
C ILE A 88 -7.36 11.03 -19.61
N ARG A 89 -8.21 11.24 -20.60
CA ARG A 89 -8.01 12.27 -21.63
C ARG A 89 -8.14 13.66 -21.01
N LYS A 90 -7.21 14.53 -21.35
CA LYS A 90 -7.21 15.92 -20.87
C LYS A 90 -8.44 16.69 -21.34
N ASP A 91 -8.92 16.38 -22.55
CA ASP A 91 -10.09 17.04 -23.16
C ASP A 91 -11.33 16.92 -22.25
N TRP A 92 -11.52 15.79 -21.55
CA TRP A 92 -12.64 15.62 -20.62
C TRP A 92 -12.56 16.55 -19.41
N ILE A 93 -11.34 16.81 -18.93
CA ILE A 93 -11.10 17.72 -17.81
C ILE A 93 -11.29 19.16 -18.25
N GLU A 94 -10.84 19.51 -19.47
CA GLU A 94 -10.99 20.84 -20.07
C GLU A 94 -12.46 21.14 -20.35
N ALA A 95 -13.20 20.24 -20.99
CA ALA A 95 -14.63 20.40 -21.23
C ALA A 95 -15.43 20.57 -19.94
N ALA A 96 -15.10 19.85 -18.88
CA ALA A 96 -15.74 20.01 -17.58
C ALA A 96 -15.46 21.40 -16.97
N ARG A 97 -14.26 21.94 -17.16
CA ARG A 97 -13.94 23.30 -16.72
C ARG A 97 -14.68 24.38 -17.49
N ASP A 98 -14.81 24.17 -18.80
CA ASP A 98 -15.57 25.10 -19.66
C ASP A 98 -17.05 25.14 -19.26
N LEU A 99 -17.58 24.03 -18.74
CA LEU A 99 -18.93 23.95 -18.15
C LEU A 99 -19.01 24.48 -16.72
N GLY A 100 -17.94 25.11 -16.19
CA GLY A 100 -17.90 25.72 -14.87
C GLY A 100 -17.67 24.74 -13.72
N ALA A 101 -17.23 23.50 -13.97
CA ALA A 101 -16.96 22.54 -12.92
C ALA A 101 -15.70 22.93 -12.11
N GLY A 102 -15.85 23.04 -10.79
CA GLY A 102 -14.73 23.25 -9.89
C GLY A 102 -13.82 22.01 -9.75
N ASN A 103 -12.60 22.19 -9.29
CA ASN A 103 -11.60 21.09 -9.14
C ASN A 103 -12.11 19.91 -8.31
N VAL A 104 -12.90 20.15 -7.26
CA VAL A 104 -13.50 19.10 -6.42
C VAL A 104 -14.52 18.29 -7.19
N THR A 105 -15.34 18.96 -7.99
CA THR A 105 -16.36 18.31 -8.84
C THR A 105 -15.71 17.45 -9.92
N ILE A 106 -14.66 17.96 -10.57
CA ILE A 106 -13.87 17.20 -11.55
C ILE A 106 -13.25 15.98 -10.90
N PHE A 107 -12.69 16.13 -9.71
CA PHE A 107 -12.11 15.00 -8.98
C PHE A 107 -13.12 13.92 -8.65
N LEU A 108 -14.24 14.29 -8.03
CA LEU A 108 -15.24 13.32 -7.55
C LEU A 108 -16.07 12.70 -8.67
N LYS A 109 -16.38 13.46 -9.75
CA LYS A 109 -17.29 13.02 -10.80
C LYS A 109 -16.60 12.47 -12.05
N ILE A 110 -15.31 12.80 -12.27
CA ILE A 110 -14.57 12.36 -13.46
C ILE A 110 -13.36 11.52 -13.07
N ILE A 111 -12.44 12.08 -12.30
CA ILE A 111 -11.16 11.41 -12.03
C ILE A 111 -11.37 10.18 -11.16
N LEU A 112 -12.09 10.31 -10.05
CA LEU A 112 -12.28 9.20 -9.09
C LEU A 112 -12.99 8.00 -9.73
N PRO A 113 -14.14 8.14 -10.44
CA PRO A 113 -14.79 7.01 -11.08
C PRO A 113 -13.92 6.31 -12.14
N LEU A 114 -13.19 7.09 -12.95
CA LEU A 114 -12.30 6.54 -13.99
C LEU A 114 -11.04 5.89 -13.44
N THR A 115 -10.69 6.15 -12.17
CA THR A 115 -9.53 5.55 -11.51
C THR A 115 -9.89 4.39 -10.58
N VAL A 116 -11.17 4.05 -10.44
CA VAL A 116 -11.63 2.97 -9.55
C VAL A 116 -10.98 1.64 -9.91
N SER A 117 -10.86 1.28 -11.18
CA SER A 117 -10.17 0.06 -11.63
C SER A 117 -8.72 0.01 -11.16
N GLY A 118 -7.99 1.13 -11.25
CA GLY A 118 -6.63 1.23 -10.71
C GLY A 118 -6.56 1.14 -9.20
N ILE A 119 -7.55 1.68 -8.49
CA ILE A 119 -7.63 1.58 -7.03
C ILE A 119 -7.87 0.11 -6.63
N ILE A 120 -8.82 -0.56 -7.29
CA ILE A 120 -9.12 -1.97 -7.05
C ILE A 120 -7.89 -2.84 -7.30
N SER A 121 -7.23 -2.66 -8.44
CA SER A 121 -5.99 -3.39 -8.77
C SER A 121 -4.89 -3.13 -7.73
N GLY A 122 -4.74 -1.90 -7.25
CA GLY A 122 -3.80 -1.54 -6.19
C GLY A 122 -4.12 -2.22 -4.87
N ILE A 123 -5.39 -2.27 -4.47
CA ILE A 123 -5.84 -2.96 -3.25
C ILE A 123 -5.47 -4.44 -3.33
N VAL A 124 -5.72 -5.11 -4.45
CA VAL A 124 -5.36 -6.53 -4.64
C VAL A 124 -3.87 -6.75 -4.51
N MET A 125 -3.06 -5.89 -5.16
CA MET A 125 -1.60 -5.99 -5.12
C MET A 125 -1.01 -5.80 -3.72
N VAL A 126 -1.69 -5.04 -2.86
CA VAL A 126 -1.26 -4.77 -1.47
C VAL A 126 -1.83 -5.82 -0.51
N PHE A 127 -3.05 -6.28 -0.73
CA PHE A 127 -3.78 -7.13 0.20
C PHE A 127 -3.06 -8.45 0.48
N VAL A 128 -2.68 -9.17 -0.57
CA VAL A 128 -2.04 -10.50 -0.44
C VAL A 128 -0.71 -10.43 0.32
N PRO A 129 0.27 -9.59 -0.06
CA PRO A 129 1.53 -9.50 0.67
C PRO A 129 1.35 -8.94 2.09
N SER A 130 0.34 -8.10 2.36
CA SER A 130 0.10 -7.60 3.72
C SER A 130 -0.36 -8.70 4.68
N LEU A 131 -1.17 -9.66 4.23
CA LEU A 131 -1.59 -10.80 5.03
C LEU A 131 -0.44 -11.74 5.39
N THR A 132 0.51 -11.90 4.48
CA THR A 132 1.62 -12.85 4.62
C THR A 132 2.90 -12.23 5.18
N SER A 133 2.93 -10.93 5.42
CA SER A 133 4.14 -10.18 5.81
C SER A 133 4.49 -10.36 7.28
N PHE A 134 4.98 -11.56 7.65
CA PHE A 134 5.37 -11.86 9.03
C PHE A 134 6.58 -11.05 9.51
N ALA A 135 7.56 -10.76 8.65
CA ALA A 135 8.78 -10.08 9.06
C ALA A 135 8.54 -8.64 9.55
N ILE A 136 7.64 -7.89 8.91
CA ILE A 136 7.27 -6.53 9.36
C ILE A 136 6.66 -6.61 10.76
N SER A 137 5.75 -7.54 10.98
CA SER A 137 5.08 -7.74 12.26
C SER A 137 6.06 -8.17 13.36
N GLN A 138 7.00 -9.07 13.08
CA GLN A 138 8.01 -9.48 14.06
C GLN A 138 8.95 -8.33 14.44
N VAL A 139 9.46 -7.59 13.45
CA VAL A 139 10.50 -6.57 13.68
C VAL A 139 9.91 -5.29 14.24
N LEU A 140 8.78 -4.80 13.72
CA LEU A 140 8.17 -3.54 14.15
C LEU A 140 7.11 -3.73 15.24
N GLY A 141 6.41 -4.88 15.24
CA GLY A 141 5.40 -5.24 16.24
C GLY A 141 5.96 -5.92 17.48
N GLY A 142 7.27 -6.29 17.47
CA GLY A 142 7.93 -6.90 18.62
C GLY A 142 7.32 -8.21 19.09
N GLY A 143 6.64 -8.96 18.21
CA GLY A 143 5.95 -10.20 18.54
C GLY A 143 4.57 -10.03 19.19
N HIS A 144 4.12 -8.79 19.44
CA HIS A 144 2.79 -8.51 20.03
C HIS A 144 1.67 -8.44 18.99
N VAL A 145 2.02 -8.29 17.73
CA VAL A 145 1.06 -8.24 16.61
C VAL A 145 1.25 -9.51 15.78
N LEU A 146 0.30 -10.42 15.87
CA LEU A 146 0.32 -11.67 15.11
C LEU A 146 -0.53 -11.51 13.84
N LEU A 147 0.11 -11.70 12.71
CA LEU A 147 -0.55 -11.85 11.41
C LEU A 147 -0.65 -13.34 11.08
N ILE A 148 -1.47 -13.70 10.12
CA ILE A 148 -1.61 -15.09 9.70
C ILE A 148 -0.28 -15.68 9.20
N GLY A 149 0.54 -14.86 8.53
CA GLY A 149 1.89 -15.23 8.11
C GLY A 149 2.81 -15.58 9.28
N ASN A 150 2.67 -14.91 10.46
CA ASN A 150 3.43 -15.26 11.66
C ASN A 150 3.03 -16.61 12.23
N VAL A 151 1.73 -16.93 12.23
CA VAL A 151 1.23 -18.20 12.74
C VAL A 151 1.76 -19.35 11.87
N ILE A 152 1.66 -19.21 10.56
CA ILE A 152 2.19 -20.19 9.60
C ILE A 152 3.70 -20.37 9.77
N GLU A 153 4.45 -19.28 9.89
CA GLU A 153 5.91 -19.31 10.10
C GLU A 153 6.27 -20.01 11.42
N GLN A 154 5.54 -19.72 12.51
CA GLN A 154 5.75 -20.35 13.80
C GLN A 154 5.48 -21.87 13.76
N ASP A 155 4.41 -22.30 13.09
CA ASP A 155 4.09 -23.73 12.95
C ASP A 155 5.19 -24.48 12.21
N PHE A 156 5.76 -23.90 11.15
CA PHE A 156 6.84 -24.54 10.40
C PHE A 156 8.20 -24.48 11.13
N MET A 157 8.55 -23.34 11.72
CA MET A 157 9.89 -23.10 12.24
C MET A 157 10.06 -23.47 13.72
N GLN A 158 9.04 -23.25 14.54
CA GLN A 158 9.13 -23.42 16.00
C GLN A 158 8.31 -24.60 16.49
N GLY A 159 7.10 -24.78 15.97
CA GLY A 159 6.20 -25.85 16.40
C GLY A 159 6.51 -27.21 15.78
N MET A 160 7.30 -27.27 14.71
CA MET A 160 7.48 -28.47 13.86
C MET A 160 6.16 -29.15 13.49
N GLN A 161 5.05 -28.39 13.50
CA GLN A 161 3.71 -28.88 13.19
C GLN A 161 3.41 -28.70 11.69
N TRP A 162 4.14 -29.43 10.87
CA TRP A 162 4.05 -29.34 9.40
C TRP A 162 2.61 -29.52 8.88
N ASN A 163 1.82 -30.34 9.55
CA ASN A 163 0.43 -30.58 9.17
C ASN A 163 -0.45 -29.34 9.43
N ALA A 164 -0.26 -28.65 10.56
CA ALA A 164 -1.02 -27.45 10.89
C ALA A 164 -0.58 -26.28 9.98
N GLY A 165 0.73 -26.05 9.83
CA GLY A 165 1.25 -25.01 8.95
C GLY A 165 0.83 -25.18 7.48
N SER A 166 0.85 -26.42 6.96
CA SER A 166 0.39 -26.69 5.59
C SER A 166 -1.12 -26.51 5.46
N GLY A 167 -1.92 -26.93 6.45
CA GLY A 167 -3.35 -26.72 6.48
C GLY A 167 -3.73 -25.22 6.47
N LEU A 168 -3.10 -24.41 7.32
CA LEU A 168 -3.31 -22.96 7.36
C LEU A 168 -2.89 -22.28 6.05
N SER A 169 -1.75 -22.69 5.47
CA SER A 169 -1.29 -22.18 4.18
C SER A 169 -2.28 -22.49 3.06
N PHE A 170 -2.86 -23.70 3.06
CA PHE A 170 -3.87 -24.11 2.08
C PHE A 170 -5.17 -23.30 2.22
N VAL A 171 -5.64 -23.09 3.44
CA VAL A 171 -6.82 -22.26 3.71
C VAL A 171 -6.57 -20.82 3.27
N LEU A 172 -5.39 -20.26 3.59
CA LEU A 172 -5.00 -18.92 3.16
C LEU A 172 -4.95 -18.81 1.64
N MET A 173 -4.41 -19.82 0.95
CA MET A 173 -4.36 -19.85 -0.51
C MET A 173 -5.78 -19.80 -1.12
N ILE A 174 -6.71 -20.61 -0.61
CA ILE A 174 -8.12 -20.59 -1.06
C ILE A 174 -8.73 -19.21 -0.84
N PHE A 175 -8.51 -18.62 0.34
CA PHE A 175 -9.02 -17.29 0.67
C PHE A 175 -8.48 -16.22 -0.26
N VAL A 176 -7.19 -16.25 -0.57
CA VAL A 176 -6.54 -15.32 -1.50
C VAL A 176 -7.12 -15.47 -2.91
N ILE A 177 -7.23 -16.71 -3.41
CA ILE A 177 -7.79 -16.98 -4.75
C ILE A 177 -9.25 -16.48 -4.83
N ALA A 178 -10.06 -16.80 -3.82
CA ALA A 178 -11.45 -16.33 -3.75
C ALA A 178 -11.53 -14.81 -3.74
N SER A 179 -10.72 -14.13 -2.92
CA SER A 179 -10.65 -12.67 -2.83
C SER A 179 -10.26 -12.05 -4.17
N MET A 180 -9.22 -12.58 -4.82
CA MET A 180 -8.77 -12.11 -6.14
C MET A 180 -9.85 -12.32 -7.22
N THR A 181 -10.55 -13.45 -7.19
CA THR A 181 -11.62 -13.74 -8.15
C THR A 181 -12.77 -12.75 -7.99
N ILE A 182 -13.19 -12.48 -6.75
CA ILE A 182 -14.25 -11.51 -6.45
C ILE A 182 -13.85 -10.13 -6.99
N VAL A 183 -12.64 -9.67 -6.69
CA VAL A 183 -12.16 -8.36 -7.15
C VAL A 183 -12.11 -8.28 -8.67
N ASN A 184 -11.63 -9.33 -9.36
CA ASN A 184 -11.59 -9.37 -10.83
C ASN A 184 -12.99 -9.34 -11.48
N ILE A 185 -14.00 -9.90 -10.83
CA ILE A 185 -15.39 -9.82 -11.31
C ILE A 185 -15.86 -8.36 -11.27
N PHE A 186 -15.63 -7.67 -10.16
CA PHE A 186 -16.00 -6.25 -10.03
C PHE A 186 -15.20 -5.32 -10.95
N ASP A 187 -13.94 -5.64 -11.26
CA ASP A 187 -13.11 -4.86 -12.18
C ASP A 187 -13.62 -4.96 -13.63
N LYS A 188 -14.04 -6.16 -14.05
CA LYS A 188 -14.64 -6.39 -15.38
C LYS A 188 -15.99 -5.66 -15.57
N GLU A 189 -16.79 -5.57 -14.54
CA GLU A 189 -18.05 -4.80 -14.59
C GLU A 189 -17.78 -3.29 -14.73
N GLY A 190 -16.68 -2.79 -14.16
CA GLY A 190 -16.25 -1.39 -14.33
C GLY A 190 -15.76 -1.06 -15.75
N GLU A 191 -15.13 -1.99 -16.46
CA GLU A 191 -14.71 -1.80 -17.85
C GLU A 191 -15.88 -1.92 -18.85
N GLY A 192 -16.89 -2.73 -18.54
CA GLY A 192 -18.06 -2.94 -19.41
C GLY A 192 -19.02 -1.75 -19.47
N THR A 193 -19.00 -0.83 -18.51
CA THR A 193 -19.91 0.32 -18.44
C THR A 193 -19.38 1.57 -19.16
N SER A 194 -18.17 1.52 -19.71
CA SER A 194 -17.53 2.65 -20.41
C SER A 194 -17.68 2.60 -21.95
N ILE A 195 -18.53 1.70 -22.47
CA ILE A 195 -18.81 1.59 -23.91
C ILE A 195 -20.31 1.79 -24.13
N CYS A 196 -20.81 3.01 -23.93
CA CYS A 196 -22.04 3.55 -24.52
C CYS A 196 -21.89 5.07 -24.65
#